data_54f9ebf15fa1cf8b1ac015a4d0eacf2b
#
_entry.id   54f9ebf15fa1cf8b1ac015a4d0eacf2b
#
_cell.length_a   1.000
_cell.length_b   1.000
_cell.length_c   1.000
_cell.angle_alpha   90.00
_cell.angle_beta   90.00
_cell.angle_gamma   90.00
#
_symmetry.space_group_name_H-M   'P 1'
#
loop_
_entity.id
_entity.type
_entity.pdbx_description
1 polymer ?
#
loop_
_entity_poly.entity_id
_entity_poly.type
_entity_poly.pdbx_seq_one_letter_code
_entity_poly.pdbx_strand_id
1 'polypeptide(L)'
;MPLTTKTIGPLSCQIYDELPPDQAPEIIAIISHGFGAPGDDLVPLGPEILRSHPDLSGRVQFVFPAAPLSLLEMGIPGGRAWWMLDIEELNAAIASGTFRDQRSKTPDGLLEAAQQLREFIDELQKESGLPLSQFVLAGFSQGSMISTEVALSLPEPPAALVIWSGTLLCEQRDRKSVV
;
A
#
# COMPACT_ATOMS: atom_id res chain seq x y z
N MET A 1 19.57 -10.95 4.79
CA MET A 1 19.03 -10.30 5.99
C MET A 1 17.62 -10.72 6.27
N PRO A 2 17.24 -10.69 7.49
CA PRO A 2 15.99 -11.29 7.88
C PRO A 2 14.81 -10.42 7.48
N LEU A 3 13.84 -11.07 6.86
CA LEU A 3 12.48 -10.59 6.81
C LEU A 3 11.96 -10.50 8.25
N THR A 4 11.47 -9.34 8.65
CA THR A 4 10.96 -9.11 10.00
C THR A 4 9.46 -8.87 9.94
N THR A 5 8.69 -9.59 10.77
CA THR A 5 7.26 -9.34 10.95
C THR A 5 7.05 -8.39 12.12
N LYS A 6 6.28 -7.33 11.92
CA LYS A 6 5.96 -6.35 12.95
C LYS A 6 4.49 -5.92 12.86
N THR A 7 3.92 -5.47 13.96
CA THR A 7 2.66 -4.72 13.97
C THR A 7 2.98 -3.27 14.26
N ILE A 8 2.52 -2.37 13.39
CA ILE A 8 2.73 -0.94 13.50
C ILE A 8 1.34 -0.28 13.43
N GLY A 9 0.97 0.45 14.48
CA GLY A 9 -0.39 0.96 14.58
C GLY A 9 -1.43 -0.16 14.38
N PRO A 10 -2.41 0.03 13.48
CA PRO A 10 -3.49 -0.95 13.26
C PRO A 10 -3.11 -2.11 12.34
N LEU A 11 -1.95 -2.10 11.65
CA LEU A 11 -1.62 -3.08 10.63
C LEU A 11 -0.41 -3.93 10.99
N SER A 12 -0.47 -5.21 10.66
CA SER A 12 0.72 -6.06 10.60
C SER A 12 1.46 -5.83 9.28
N CYS A 13 2.79 -5.98 9.29
CA CYS A 13 3.61 -5.81 8.10
C CYS A 13 4.81 -6.74 8.10
N GLN A 14 5.34 -6.98 6.89
CA GLN A 14 6.67 -7.52 6.68
C GLN A 14 7.62 -6.36 6.37
N ILE A 15 8.83 -6.43 6.93
CA ILE A 15 9.88 -5.44 6.69
C ILE A 15 11.09 -6.17 6.11
N TYR A 16 11.61 -5.64 5.01
CA TYR A 16 12.83 -6.11 4.37
C TYR A 16 13.79 -4.95 4.13
N ASP A 17 15.02 -5.09 4.54
CA ASP A 17 16.10 -4.17 4.23
C ASP A 17 17.47 -4.87 4.27
N GLU A 18 18.49 -4.18 3.78
CA GLU A 18 19.91 -4.55 3.86
C GLU A 18 20.70 -3.44 4.57
N LEU A 19 20.07 -2.80 5.56
CA LEU A 19 20.70 -1.75 6.35
C LEU A 19 21.85 -2.35 7.20
N PRO A 20 22.96 -1.66 7.35
CA PRO A 20 23.96 -1.98 8.35
C PRO A 20 23.34 -1.95 9.76
N PRO A 21 23.90 -2.71 10.71
CA PRO A 21 23.46 -2.65 12.10
C PRO A 21 23.44 -1.21 12.62
N ASP A 22 22.38 -0.84 13.33
CA ASP A 22 22.19 0.49 13.94
C ASP A 22 22.09 1.68 12.97
N GLN A 23 21.96 1.41 11.66
CA GLN A 23 21.72 2.45 10.67
C GLN A 23 20.22 2.61 10.39
N ALA A 24 19.73 3.84 10.49
CA ALA A 24 18.37 4.19 10.07
C ALA A 24 18.28 4.24 8.52
N PRO A 25 17.12 3.91 7.93
CA PRO A 25 16.92 4.08 6.50
C PRO A 25 16.93 5.57 6.11
N GLU A 26 17.30 5.86 4.87
CA GLU A 26 17.13 7.16 4.26
C GLU A 26 15.76 7.29 3.58
N ILE A 27 15.19 6.17 3.15
CA ILE A 27 13.91 6.08 2.45
C ILE A 27 13.14 4.87 3.00
N ILE A 28 11.85 5.05 3.21
CA ILE A 28 10.90 3.97 3.49
C ILE A 28 9.97 3.80 2.30
N ALA A 29 9.97 2.60 1.70
CA ALA A 29 9.07 2.24 0.61
C ALA A 29 7.94 1.33 1.13
N ILE A 30 6.73 1.86 1.21
CA ILE A 30 5.52 1.14 1.63
C ILE A 30 4.85 0.58 0.37
N ILE A 31 4.71 -0.74 0.30
CA ILE A 31 4.18 -1.44 -0.89
C ILE A 31 2.94 -2.24 -0.49
N SER A 32 1.77 -1.75 -0.90
CA SER A 32 0.47 -2.31 -0.57
C SER A 32 0.02 -3.35 -1.60
N HIS A 33 -0.41 -4.52 -1.13
CA HIS A 33 -0.83 -5.64 -1.98
C HIS A 33 -2.25 -5.49 -2.53
N GLY A 34 -2.60 -6.31 -3.53
CA GLY A 34 -3.92 -6.35 -4.14
C GLY A 34 -4.95 -7.18 -3.36
N PHE A 35 -6.22 -7.12 -3.80
CA PHE A 35 -7.31 -7.93 -3.25
C PHE A 35 -7.01 -9.43 -3.38
N GLY A 36 -7.23 -10.19 -2.32
CA GLY A 36 -7.06 -11.63 -2.30
C GLY A 36 -5.64 -12.13 -2.01
N ALA A 37 -4.65 -11.25 -2.06
CA ALA A 37 -3.28 -11.59 -1.73
C ALA A 37 -3.05 -11.75 -0.21
N PRO A 38 -2.08 -12.57 0.22
CA PRO A 38 -1.86 -12.86 1.64
C PRO A 38 -1.17 -11.73 2.43
N GLY A 39 -0.73 -10.66 1.77
CA GLY A 39 -0.07 -9.51 2.41
C GLY A 39 1.46 -9.58 2.39
N ASP A 40 2.03 -10.71 2.00
CA ASP A 40 3.47 -10.93 1.84
C ASP A 40 3.87 -11.30 0.39
N ASP A 41 2.91 -11.32 -0.53
CA ASP A 41 3.10 -11.68 -1.94
C ASP A 41 4.05 -10.72 -2.69
N LEU A 42 4.14 -9.46 -2.27
CA LEU A 42 5.02 -8.45 -2.87
C LEU A 42 6.40 -8.36 -2.19
N VAL A 43 6.62 -9.08 -1.10
CA VAL A 43 7.92 -9.09 -0.38
C VAL A 43 9.11 -9.41 -1.29
N PRO A 44 9.00 -10.33 -2.27
CA PRO A 44 10.10 -10.60 -3.20
C PRO A 44 10.55 -9.40 -4.04
N LEU A 45 9.76 -8.33 -4.13
CA LEU A 45 10.17 -7.10 -4.82
C LEU A 45 11.33 -6.39 -4.11
N GLY A 46 11.40 -6.45 -2.78
CA GLY A 46 12.48 -5.81 -2.02
C GLY A 46 13.87 -6.26 -2.49
N PRO A 47 14.21 -7.56 -2.34
CA PRO A 47 15.51 -8.08 -2.82
C PRO A 47 15.71 -7.95 -4.33
N GLU A 48 14.64 -8.01 -5.13
CA GLU A 48 14.74 -7.83 -6.59
C GLU A 48 15.14 -6.41 -6.97
N ILE A 49 14.54 -5.41 -6.30
CA ILE A 49 14.89 -3.99 -6.51
C ILE A 49 16.34 -3.73 -6.09
N LEU A 50 16.77 -4.22 -4.91
CA LEU A 50 18.14 -4.01 -4.46
C LEU A 50 19.16 -4.71 -5.35
N ARG A 51 18.83 -5.89 -5.91
CA ARG A 51 19.70 -6.57 -6.88
C ARG A 51 19.83 -5.79 -8.18
N SER A 52 18.75 -5.16 -8.64
CA SER A 52 18.74 -4.36 -9.88
C SER A 52 19.33 -2.97 -9.68
N HIS A 53 19.29 -2.46 -8.46
CA HIS A 53 19.75 -1.12 -8.06
C HIS A 53 20.62 -1.21 -6.79
N PRO A 54 21.87 -1.67 -6.89
CA PRO A 54 22.73 -1.88 -5.71
C PRO A 54 23.06 -0.61 -4.93
N ASP A 55 22.91 0.56 -5.55
CA ASP A 55 23.07 1.88 -4.93
C ASP A 55 21.99 2.20 -3.88
N LEU A 56 20.89 1.46 -3.87
CA LEU A 56 19.83 1.55 -2.87
C LEU A 56 20.09 0.65 -1.64
N SER A 57 21.00 -0.34 -1.77
CA SER A 57 21.35 -1.21 -0.64
C SER A 57 21.94 -0.39 0.51
N GLY A 58 21.53 -0.70 1.74
CA GLY A 58 21.94 0.03 2.93
C GLY A 58 21.26 1.41 3.11
N ARG A 59 20.28 1.77 2.26
CA ARG A 59 19.60 3.07 2.30
C ARG A 59 18.08 2.97 2.37
N VAL A 60 17.50 1.91 1.78
CA VAL A 60 16.05 1.74 1.67
C VAL A 60 15.54 0.63 2.57
N GLN A 61 14.47 0.91 3.29
CA GLN A 61 13.67 -0.09 3.98
C GLN A 61 12.35 -0.29 3.24
N PHE A 62 12.04 -1.54 2.86
CA PHE A 62 10.78 -1.92 2.25
C PHE A 62 9.83 -2.42 3.33
N VAL A 63 8.60 -1.91 3.31
CA VAL A 63 7.55 -2.23 4.27
C VAL A 63 6.31 -2.68 3.52
N PHE A 64 5.81 -3.87 3.83
CA PHE A 64 4.69 -4.52 3.16
C PHE A 64 3.54 -4.70 4.16
N PRO A 65 2.63 -3.72 4.28
CA PRO A 65 1.49 -3.84 5.18
C PRO A 65 0.48 -4.86 4.66
N ALA A 66 -0.05 -5.68 5.57
CA ALA A 66 -1.14 -6.60 5.29
C ALA A 66 -2.48 -5.86 5.48
N ALA A 67 -3.33 -5.91 4.47
CA ALA A 67 -4.66 -5.30 4.50
C ALA A 67 -5.51 -5.83 5.66
N PRO A 68 -6.42 -5.03 6.24
CA PRO A 68 -7.08 -5.37 7.51
C PRO A 68 -8.09 -6.52 7.41
N LEU A 69 -8.78 -6.68 6.27
CA LEU A 69 -9.85 -7.65 6.14
C LEU A 69 -9.32 -9.03 5.76
N SER A 70 -9.73 -10.07 6.51
CA SER A 70 -9.50 -11.46 6.14
C SER A 70 -10.58 -11.93 5.16
N LEU A 71 -10.18 -12.65 4.14
CA LEU A 71 -11.09 -13.26 3.16
C LEU A 71 -11.34 -14.76 3.42
N LEU A 72 -11.02 -15.24 4.62
CA LEU A 72 -11.21 -16.64 5.00
C LEU A 72 -12.67 -17.09 4.85
N GLU A 73 -13.62 -16.25 5.26
CA GLU A 73 -15.06 -16.53 5.15
C GLU A 73 -15.56 -16.56 3.70
N MET A 74 -14.82 -15.96 2.78
CA MET A 74 -15.06 -16.04 1.33
C MET A 74 -14.40 -17.25 0.67
N GLY A 75 -13.80 -18.15 1.45
CA GLY A 75 -13.11 -19.33 0.94
C GLY A 75 -11.74 -19.02 0.33
N ILE A 76 -11.11 -17.91 0.69
CA ILE A 76 -9.75 -17.54 0.28
C ILE A 76 -8.84 -17.58 1.52
N PRO A 77 -8.32 -18.76 1.90
CA PRO A 77 -7.45 -18.89 3.07
C PRO A 77 -6.18 -18.06 2.91
N GLY A 78 -5.87 -17.27 3.94
CA GLY A 78 -4.72 -16.36 3.92
C GLY A 78 -4.93 -15.08 3.12
N GLY A 79 -5.93 -15.02 2.26
CA GLY A 79 -6.25 -13.84 1.46
C GLY A 79 -6.75 -12.67 2.31
N ARG A 80 -6.38 -11.46 1.90
CA ARG A 80 -6.73 -10.21 2.57
C ARG A 80 -7.23 -9.15 1.59
N ALA A 81 -7.92 -8.14 2.11
CA ALA A 81 -8.43 -7.02 1.32
C ALA A 81 -8.40 -5.71 2.12
N TRP A 82 -8.22 -4.61 1.42
CA TRP A 82 -8.36 -3.27 1.99
C TRP A 82 -9.82 -2.92 2.22
N TRP A 83 -10.67 -3.24 1.26
CA TRP A 83 -12.15 -3.22 1.37
C TRP A 83 -12.74 -4.33 0.53
N MET A 84 -14.03 -4.62 0.73
CA MET A 84 -14.69 -5.66 -0.05
C MET A 84 -14.98 -5.18 -1.47
N LEU A 85 -14.70 -6.04 -2.46
CA LEU A 85 -15.04 -5.80 -3.86
C LEU A 85 -16.35 -6.52 -4.19
N ASP A 86 -17.15 -5.90 -5.05
CA ASP A 86 -18.23 -6.59 -5.76
C ASP A 86 -17.60 -7.48 -6.86
N ILE A 87 -17.44 -8.75 -6.52
CA ILE A 87 -16.80 -9.74 -7.40
C ILE A 87 -17.66 -10.03 -8.64
N GLU A 88 -18.97 -9.96 -8.52
CA GLU A 88 -19.88 -10.17 -9.66
C GLU A 88 -19.74 -9.04 -10.67
N GLU A 89 -19.76 -7.79 -10.20
CA GLU A 89 -19.51 -6.61 -11.05
C GLU A 89 -18.11 -6.65 -11.69
N LEU A 90 -17.10 -7.07 -10.94
CA LEU A 90 -15.73 -7.20 -11.45
C LEU A 90 -15.64 -8.25 -12.57
N ASN A 91 -16.19 -9.44 -12.34
CA ASN A 91 -16.17 -10.51 -13.32
C ASN A 91 -16.98 -10.16 -14.59
N ALA A 92 -18.11 -9.49 -14.45
CA ALA A 92 -18.91 -9.02 -15.57
C ALA A 92 -18.13 -7.99 -16.42
N ALA A 93 -17.41 -7.07 -15.79
CA ALA A 93 -16.58 -6.09 -16.49
C ALA A 93 -15.41 -6.75 -17.23
N ILE A 94 -14.75 -7.73 -16.63
CA ILE A 94 -13.67 -8.50 -17.26
C ILE A 94 -14.23 -9.27 -18.47
N ALA A 95 -15.35 -9.98 -18.32
CA ALA A 95 -15.96 -10.77 -19.37
C ALA A 95 -16.43 -9.92 -20.57
N SER A 96 -16.92 -8.72 -20.33
CA SER A 96 -17.36 -7.80 -21.37
C SER A 96 -16.24 -6.98 -22.01
N GLY A 97 -15.01 -7.03 -21.44
CA GLY A 97 -13.90 -6.18 -21.88
C GLY A 97 -14.15 -4.67 -21.66
N THR A 98 -15.12 -4.33 -20.81
CA THR A 98 -15.46 -2.93 -20.55
C THR A 98 -14.53 -2.32 -19.51
N PHE A 99 -14.01 -1.13 -19.83
CA PHE A 99 -13.27 -0.35 -18.84
C PHE A 99 -14.25 0.19 -17.79
N ARG A 100 -13.96 -0.09 -16.50
CA ARG A 100 -14.76 0.43 -15.39
C ARG A 100 -14.27 1.81 -15.00
N ASP A 101 -15.05 2.84 -15.25
CA ASP A 101 -14.79 4.15 -14.66
C ASP A 101 -15.25 4.14 -13.19
N GLN A 102 -14.27 4.07 -12.31
CA GLN A 102 -14.47 4.03 -10.84
C GLN A 102 -14.24 5.39 -10.17
N ARG A 103 -13.88 6.44 -10.94
CA ARG A 103 -13.44 7.73 -10.41
C ARG A 103 -14.48 8.42 -9.53
N SER A 104 -15.75 8.25 -9.82
CA SER A 104 -16.85 8.82 -9.02
C SER A 104 -17.30 7.94 -7.84
N LYS A 105 -16.79 6.71 -7.73
CA LYS A 105 -17.19 5.75 -6.70
C LYS A 105 -16.35 5.92 -5.44
N THR A 106 -17.01 5.80 -4.29
CA THR A 106 -16.38 5.62 -2.99
C THR A 106 -16.82 4.25 -2.48
N PRO A 107 -16.02 3.19 -2.68
CA PRO A 107 -16.36 1.86 -2.19
C PRO A 107 -16.56 1.85 -0.67
N ASP A 108 -17.51 1.03 -0.19
CA ASP A 108 -17.71 0.82 1.24
C ASP A 108 -16.42 0.24 1.86
N GLY A 109 -15.99 0.80 3.00
CA GLY A 109 -14.78 0.42 3.71
C GLY A 109 -13.48 1.07 3.19
N LEU A 110 -13.50 1.74 2.03
CA LEU A 110 -12.30 2.43 1.51
C LEU A 110 -11.75 3.47 2.48
N LEU A 111 -12.62 4.33 3.03
CA LEU A 111 -12.20 5.42 3.92
C LEU A 111 -11.65 4.91 5.25
N GLU A 112 -12.23 3.84 5.76
CA GLU A 112 -11.75 3.17 6.97
C GLU A 112 -10.37 2.54 6.76
N ALA A 113 -10.18 1.84 5.64
CA ALA A 113 -8.88 1.29 5.26
C ALA A 113 -7.83 2.40 5.02
N ALA A 114 -8.23 3.51 4.40
CA ALA A 114 -7.35 4.66 4.19
C ALA A 114 -6.92 5.28 5.52
N GLN A 115 -7.83 5.40 6.49
CA GLN A 115 -7.50 5.86 7.83
C GLN A 115 -6.49 4.93 8.50
N GLN A 116 -6.69 3.62 8.43
CA GLN A 116 -5.78 2.64 9.03
C GLN A 116 -4.39 2.68 8.39
N LEU A 117 -4.30 2.80 7.05
CA LEU A 117 -3.01 2.93 6.38
C LEU A 117 -2.34 4.27 6.72
N ARG A 118 -3.11 5.33 6.91
CA ARG A 118 -2.59 6.62 7.36
C ARG A 118 -2.02 6.54 8.78
N GLU A 119 -2.75 5.96 9.72
CA GLU A 119 -2.28 5.74 11.09
C GLU A 119 -1.00 4.88 11.11
N PHE A 120 -0.93 3.87 10.25
CA PHE A 120 0.28 3.07 10.04
C PHE A 120 1.47 3.92 9.57
N ILE A 121 1.27 4.83 8.61
CA ILE A 121 2.31 5.75 8.12
C ILE A 121 2.73 6.73 9.22
N ASP A 122 1.80 7.29 9.97
CA ASP A 122 2.07 8.20 11.07
C ASP A 122 2.93 7.54 12.17
N GLU A 123 2.68 6.27 12.48
CA GLU A 123 3.50 5.51 13.43
C GLU A 123 4.89 5.20 12.87
N LEU A 124 5.00 4.84 11.58
CA LEU A 124 6.30 4.66 10.91
C LEU A 124 7.12 5.96 10.90
N GLN A 125 6.49 7.11 10.69
CA GLN A 125 7.16 8.41 10.78
C GLN A 125 7.71 8.68 12.18
N LYS A 126 6.93 8.40 13.22
CA LYS A 126 7.36 8.57 14.61
C LYS A 126 8.53 7.64 14.96
N GLU A 127 8.47 6.38 14.53
CA GLU A 127 9.52 5.39 14.79
C GLU A 127 10.82 5.69 14.05
N SER A 128 10.72 6.09 12.78
CA SER A 128 11.89 6.36 11.92
C SER A 128 12.47 7.77 12.09
N GLY A 129 11.64 8.74 12.51
CA GLY A 129 11.99 10.15 12.52
C GLY A 129 12.08 10.79 11.12
N LEU A 130 11.69 10.07 10.06
CA LEU A 130 11.78 10.55 8.68
C LEU A 130 10.57 11.42 8.30
N PRO A 131 10.74 12.51 7.53
CA PRO A 131 9.64 13.28 6.98
C PRO A 131 8.94 12.52 5.84
N LEU A 132 7.67 12.86 5.53
CA LEU A 132 6.91 12.24 4.44
C LEU A 132 7.63 12.32 3.08
N SER A 133 8.43 13.36 2.86
CA SER A 133 9.26 13.51 1.66
C SER A 133 10.35 12.43 1.48
N GLN A 134 10.51 11.53 2.44
CA GLN A 134 11.39 10.35 2.38
C GLN A 134 10.58 9.02 2.37
N PHE A 135 9.26 9.10 2.19
CA PHE A 135 8.40 7.93 2.01
C PHE A 135 8.02 7.76 0.54
N VAL A 136 8.10 6.53 0.04
CA VAL A 136 7.53 6.12 -1.23
C VAL A 136 6.29 5.29 -0.94
N LEU A 137 5.14 5.69 -1.48
CA LEU A 137 3.93 4.89 -1.43
C LEU A 137 3.78 4.15 -2.75
N ALA A 138 3.61 2.85 -2.69
CA ALA A 138 3.44 2.00 -3.86
C ALA A 138 2.34 0.98 -3.63
N GLY A 139 1.79 0.43 -4.71
CA GLY A 139 0.83 -0.65 -4.58
C GLY A 139 0.43 -1.28 -5.90
N PHE A 140 -0.12 -2.48 -5.79
CA PHE A 140 -0.66 -3.23 -6.91
C PHE A 140 -2.19 -3.34 -6.80
N SER A 141 -2.92 -3.09 -7.89
CA SER A 141 -4.37 -3.21 -8.00
C SER A 141 -5.07 -2.44 -6.86
N GLN A 142 -5.81 -3.10 -5.96
CA GLN A 142 -6.46 -2.48 -4.79
C GLN A 142 -5.45 -1.74 -3.89
N GLY A 143 -4.24 -2.29 -3.73
CA GLY A 143 -3.15 -1.64 -2.98
C GLY A 143 -2.69 -0.33 -3.60
N SER A 144 -2.71 -0.21 -4.94
CA SER A 144 -2.39 1.06 -5.59
C SER A 144 -3.50 2.10 -5.42
N MET A 145 -4.76 1.66 -5.40
CA MET A 145 -5.91 2.54 -5.16
C MET A 145 -5.87 3.14 -3.75
N ILE A 146 -5.62 2.31 -2.72
CA ILE A 146 -5.53 2.79 -1.33
C ILE A 146 -4.31 3.69 -1.13
N SER A 147 -3.16 3.36 -1.72
CA SER A 147 -1.96 4.19 -1.66
C SER A 147 -2.19 5.55 -2.30
N THR A 148 -2.97 5.61 -3.39
CA THR A 148 -3.36 6.87 -4.05
C THR A 148 -4.27 7.71 -3.16
N GLU A 149 -5.34 7.12 -2.60
CA GLU A 149 -6.27 7.80 -1.70
C GLU A 149 -5.53 8.40 -0.49
N VAL A 150 -4.61 7.63 0.11
CA VAL A 150 -3.83 8.11 1.23
C VAL A 150 -2.86 9.21 0.80
N ALA A 151 -2.10 9.03 -0.30
CA ALA A 151 -1.14 10.03 -0.77
C ALA A 151 -1.79 11.39 -1.02
N LEU A 152 -2.99 11.40 -1.61
CA LEU A 152 -3.76 12.63 -1.88
C LEU A 152 -4.34 13.28 -0.62
N SER A 153 -4.45 12.54 0.49
CA SER A 153 -4.97 13.01 1.77
C SER A 153 -3.88 13.42 2.77
N LEU A 154 -2.60 13.15 2.49
CA LEU A 154 -1.50 13.50 3.36
C LEU A 154 -1.31 15.03 3.45
N PRO A 155 -0.84 15.56 4.60
CA PRO A 155 -0.58 17.01 4.76
C PRO A 155 0.57 17.51 3.89
N GLU A 156 1.51 16.61 3.55
CA GLU A 156 2.66 16.86 2.69
C GLU A 156 2.81 15.69 1.71
N PRO A 157 3.26 15.92 0.48
CA PRO A 157 3.41 14.85 -0.49
C PRO A 157 4.51 13.87 -0.08
N PRO A 158 4.33 12.57 -0.34
CA PRO A 158 5.42 11.61 -0.23
C PRO A 158 6.47 11.86 -1.32
N ALA A 159 7.66 11.26 -1.17
CA ALA A 159 8.73 11.33 -2.17
C ALA A 159 8.27 10.86 -3.56
N ALA A 160 7.45 9.82 -3.60
CA ALA A 160 6.86 9.28 -4.81
C ALA A 160 5.59 8.47 -4.51
N LEU A 161 4.72 8.38 -5.52
CA LEU A 161 3.60 7.45 -5.58
C LEU A 161 3.76 6.56 -6.81
N VAL A 162 3.80 5.23 -6.62
CA VAL A 162 3.96 4.25 -7.68
C VAL A 162 2.70 3.40 -7.79
N ILE A 163 2.07 3.43 -8.94
CA ILE A 163 0.77 2.79 -9.19
C ILE A 163 0.95 1.65 -10.19
N TRP A 164 0.68 0.40 -9.74
CA TRP A 164 0.65 -0.77 -10.61
C TRP A 164 -0.78 -1.28 -10.77
N SER A 165 -1.32 -1.20 -11.99
CA SER A 165 -2.67 -1.71 -12.35
C SER A 165 -3.80 -1.15 -11.47
N GLY A 166 -3.71 0.12 -11.06
CA GLY A 166 -4.74 0.80 -10.28
C GLY A 166 -5.59 1.75 -11.10
N THR A 167 -6.64 2.26 -10.48
CA THR A 167 -7.47 3.35 -10.99
C THR A 167 -7.70 4.39 -9.91
N LEU A 168 -7.94 5.63 -10.31
CA LEU A 168 -8.34 6.69 -9.39
C LEU A 168 -9.76 6.40 -8.87
N LEU A 169 -9.94 6.59 -7.56
CA LEU A 169 -11.24 6.60 -6.87
C LEU A 169 -11.51 8.00 -6.30
N CYS A 170 -12.74 8.29 -5.91
CA CYS A 170 -13.10 9.50 -5.14
C CYS A 170 -12.67 10.84 -5.78
N GLU A 171 -12.52 10.94 -7.10
CA GLU A 171 -12.02 12.14 -7.81
C GLU A 171 -12.66 13.46 -7.35
N GLN A 172 -13.96 13.43 -7.05
CA GLN A 172 -14.68 14.65 -6.62
C GLN A 172 -14.28 15.13 -5.22
N ARG A 173 -13.81 14.21 -4.38
CA ARG A 173 -13.34 14.50 -3.03
C ARG A 173 -11.95 15.11 -3.06
N ASP A 174 -11.08 14.57 -3.90
CA ASP A 174 -9.70 15.02 -4.05
C ASP A 174 -9.64 16.44 -4.60
N ARG A 175 -10.53 16.80 -5.53
CA ARG A 175 -10.64 18.16 -6.08
C ARG A 175 -11.03 19.22 -5.02
N LYS A 176 -11.70 18.84 -3.94
CA LYS A 176 -12.08 19.77 -2.85
C LYS A 176 -10.95 20.04 -1.86
N SER A 177 -9.93 19.21 -1.85
CA SER A 177 -8.77 19.37 -0.96
C SER A 177 -7.69 20.31 -1.51
N VAL A 178 -7.85 20.80 -2.76
CA VAL A 178 -6.87 21.60 -3.49
C VAL A 178 -7.31 23.09 -3.62
N VAL A 179 -8.32 23.52 -2.85
CA VAL A 179 -8.79 24.92 -2.86
C VAL A 179 -8.50 25.62 -1.55
#